data_0d6fe9c45c7e40eae8d13f963489e62f
#
_entry.id   0d6fe9c45c7e40eae8d13f963489e62f
#
_cell.length_a   1.000
_cell.length_b   1.000
_cell.length_c   1.000
_cell.angle_alpha   90.00
_cell.angle_beta   90.00
_cell.angle_gamma   90.00
#
_symmetry.space_group_name_H-M   'P 1'
#
loop_
_entity.id
_entity.type
_entity.pdbx_description
1 polymer ?
#
loop_
_entity_poly.entity_id
_entity_poly.type
_entity_poly.pdbx_seq_one_letter_code
_entity_poly.pdbx_strand_id
1 'polypeptide(L)' 'MCVLTMKSMTNALRAKGVLQSRGIFSDVIHLDPSVTARGCAYGITFACDETDGIRRILDGKGIEYGEWIGGGSHGLPR' A
#
# COMPACT_ATOMS: atom_id res chain seq x y z
N MET A 1 -11.69 1.38 1.48
CA MET A 1 -10.31 1.19 1.90
C MET A 1 -9.44 0.88 0.70
N CYS A 2 -8.26 1.42 0.65
CA CYS A 2 -7.36 1.23 -0.48
C CYS A 2 -6.23 0.28 -0.11
N VAL A 3 -5.57 -0.26 -1.13
CA VAL A 3 -4.49 -1.22 -0.95
C VAL A 3 -3.30 -0.75 -1.76
N LEU A 4 -2.11 -0.89 -1.19
CA LEU A 4 -0.85 -0.71 -1.91
C LEU A 4 -0.14 -2.05 -1.92
N THR A 5 0.11 -2.59 -3.11
CA THR A 5 0.83 -3.86 -3.20
C THR A 5 2.30 -3.64 -2.89
N MET A 6 2.91 -4.63 -2.27
CA MET A 6 4.31 -4.58 -1.87
C MET A 6 5.05 -5.75 -2.48
N LYS A 7 6.31 -5.52 -2.80
CA LYS A 7 7.11 -6.53 -3.47
C LYS A 7 7.55 -7.65 -2.53
N SER A 8 7.59 -7.39 -1.24
CA SER A 8 7.99 -8.40 -0.27
C SER A 8 7.33 -8.11 1.07
N MET A 9 7.27 -9.13 1.92
CA MET A 9 6.77 -8.95 3.26
C MET A 9 7.65 -7.97 4.05
N THR A 10 8.95 -8.02 3.84
CA THR A 10 9.87 -7.10 4.52
C THR A 10 9.51 -5.65 4.19
N ASN A 11 9.29 -5.36 2.92
CA ASN A 11 8.91 -4.00 2.52
C ASN A 11 7.55 -3.62 3.10
N ALA A 12 6.61 -4.55 3.12
CA ALA A 12 5.29 -4.29 3.70
C ALA A 12 5.38 -3.93 5.18
N LEU A 13 6.18 -4.68 5.93
CA LEU A 13 6.36 -4.42 7.35
C LEU A 13 7.09 -3.09 7.60
N ARG A 14 8.09 -2.78 6.78
CA ARG A 14 8.77 -1.50 6.89
C ARG A 14 7.82 -0.34 6.63
N ALA A 15 7.02 -0.47 5.59
CA ALA A 15 6.04 0.56 5.26
C ALA A 15 5.07 0.75 6.41
N LYS A 16 4.55 -0.34 6.95
CA LYS A 16 3.62 -0.27 8.08
C LYS A 16 4.26 0.45 9.27
N GLY A 17 5.50 0.10 9.60
CA GLY A 17 6.19 0.72 10.73
C GLY A 17 6.40 2.21 10.53
N VAL A 18 6.82 2.61 9.33
CA VAL A 18 7.02 4.02 9.03
C VAL A 18 5.71 4.79 9.10
N LEU A 19 4.64 4.24 8.53
CA LEU A 19 3.34 4.91 8.55
C LEU A 19 2.81 5.02 9.97
N GLN A 20 2.99 3.98 10.77
CA GLN A 20 2.53 4.00 12.15
C GLN A 20 3.25 5.10 12.94
N SER A 21 4.53 5.31 12.67
CA SER A 21 5.29 6.37 13.36
C SER A 21 4.80 7.76 12.96
N ARG A 22 4.07 7.86 11.86
CA ARG A 22 3.49 9.13 11.40
C ARG A 22 2.01 9.24 11.74
N GLY A 23 1.48 8.31 12.55
CA GLY A 23 0.08 8.34 12.93
C GLY A 23 -0.88 7.85 11.86
N ILE A 24 -0.37 7.16 10.85
CA ILE A 24 -1.22 6.63 9.78
C ILE A 24 -1.45 5.15 10.03
N PHE A 25 -2.72 4.77 10.15
CA PHE A 25 -3.07 3.37 10.37
C PHE A 25 -2.96 2.59 9.07
N SER A 26 -2.32 1.44 9.12
CA SER A 26 -2.22 0.53 8.00
C SER A 26 -2.07 -0.89 8.52
N ASP A 27 -2.43 -1.85 7.66
CA ASP A 27 -2.30 -3.28 8.00
C ASP A 27 -1.65 -4.00 6.85
N VAL A 28 -0.81 -4.99 7.19
CA VAL A 28 -0.23 -5.88 6.18
C VAL A 28 -1.22 -6.99 5.89
N ILE A 29 -1.48 -7.22 4.61
CA ILE A 29 -2.39 -8.26 4.18
C ILE A 29 -1.70 -9.17 3.17
N HIS A 30 -2.22 -10.37 3.05
CA HIS A 30 -1.80 -11.33 2.05
C HIS A 30 -2.69 -11.19 0.83
N LEU A 31 -2.10 -11.12 -0.34
CA LEU A 31 -2.85 -10.97 -1.58
C LEU A 31 -2.70 -12.25 -2.41
N ASP A 32 -3.78 -12.59 -3.12
CA ASP A 32 -3.70 -13.62 -4.13
C ASP A 32 -2.93 -13.02 -5.32
N PRO A 33 -1.80 -13.62 -5.74
CA PRO A 33 -1.04 -13.04 -6.85
C PRO A 33 -1.83 -12.87 -8.13
N SER A 34 -2.92 -13.61 -8.28
CA SER A 34 -3.75 -13.50 -9.48
C SER A 34 -4.54 -12.21 -9.54
N VAL A 35 -4.70 -11.49 -8.42
CA VAL A 35 -5.45 -10.22 -8.42
C VAL A 35 -4.56 -9.00 -8.61
N THR A 36 -3.26 -9.19 -8.72
CA THR A 36 -2.34 -8.09 -8.95
C THR A 36 -1.68 -8.26 -10.31
N ALA A 37 -1.44 -7.15 -10.98
CA ALA A 37 -0.85 -7.20 -12.31
C ALA A 37 0.57 -7.75 -12.30
N ARG A 38 1.26 -7.64 -11.17
CA ARG A 38 2.66 -8.04 -11.06
C ARG A 38 2.86 -9.28 -10.21
N GLY A 39 1.77 -9.92 -9.80
CA GLY A 39 1.87 -11.12 -8.97
C GLY A 39 2.35 -10.87 -7.57
N CYS A 40 2.14 -9.67 -7.04
CA CYS A 40 2.55 -9.36 -5.66
C CYS A 40 1.69 -10.14 -4.68
N ALA A 41 2.32 -10.75 -3.69
CA ALA A 41 1.61 -11.57 -2.71
C ALA A 41 1.31 -10.81 -1.41
N TYR A 42 1.85 -9.62 -1.23
CA TYR A 42 1.69 -8.85 -0.01
C TYR A 42 1.23 -7.44 -0.34
N GLY A 43 0.53 -6.84 0.61
CA GLY A 43 0.11 -5.47 0.47
C GLY A 43 -0.20 -4.84 1.80
N ILE A 44 -0.49 -3.55 1.80
CA ILE A 44 -0.96 -2.86 2.99
C ILE A 44 -2.29 -2.21 2.66
N THR A 45 -3.18 -2.21 3.66
CA THR A 45 -4.46 -1.53 3.55
C THR A 45 -4.39 -0.21 4.31
N PHE A 46 -5.13 0.77 3.85
CA PHE A 46 -5.12 2.10 4.48
C PHE A 46 -6.36 2.87 4.04
N ALA A 47 -6.62 3.99 4.70
CA ALA A 47 -7.71 4.87 4.30
C ALA A 47 -7.35 5.56 2.99
N CYS A 48 -8.26 5.58 2.04
CA CYS A 48 -7.98 6.07 0.69
C CYS A 48 -7.55 7.54 0.67
N ASP A 49 -8.03 8.34 1.62
CA ASP A 49 -7.66 9.75 1.68
C ASP A 49 -6.22 9.96 2.16
N GLU A 50 -5.55 8.90 2.62
CA GLU A 50 -4.16 8.97 3.02
C GLU A 50 -3.18 8.65 1.88
N THR A 51 -3.68 8.38 0.69
CA THR A 51 -2.86 7.89 -0.44
C THR A 51 -1.70 8.83 -0.74
N ASP A 52 -1.95 10.12 -0.88
CA ASP A 52 -0.89 11.06 -1.24
C ASP A 52 0.16 11.18 -0.13
N GLY A 53 -0.30 11.19 1.13
CA GLY A 53 0.61 11.25 2.26
C GLY A 53 1.49 10.02 2.34
N ILE A 54 0.89 8.84 2.11
CA ILE A 54 1.63 7.58 2.15
C ILE A 54 2.67 7.54 1.03
N ARG A 55 2.28 7.95 -0.18
CA ARG A 55 3.22 7.97 -1.31
C ARG A 55 4.43 8.83 -0.98
N ARG A 56 4.18 10.02 -0.43
CA ARG A 56 5.24 10.94 -0.10
C ARG A 56 6.19 10.38 0.96
N ILE A 57 5.62 9.73 1.96
CA ILE A 57 6.40 9.15 3.05
C ILE A 57 7.27 8.00 2.52
N LEU A 58 6.68 7.10 1.75
CA LEU A 58 7.43 5.94 1.26
C LEU A 58 8.51 6.35 0.27
N ASP A 59 8.21 7.33 -0.59
CA ASP A 59 9.22 7.84 -1.52
C ASP A 59 10.38 8.48 -0.76
N GLY A 60 10.07 9.22 0.30
CA GLY A 60 11.11 9.86 1.09
C GLY A 60 11.97 8.87 1.86
N LYS A 61 11.45 7.68 2.16
CA LYS A 61 12.20 6.65 2.86
C LYS A 61 12.85 5.64 1.92
N GLY A 62 12.60 5.78 0.62
CA GLY A 62 13.16 4.84 -0.35
C GLY A 62 12.57 3.44 -0.26
N ILE A 63 11.35 3.31 0.25
CA ILE A 63 10.70 2.02 0.35
C ILE A 63 10.00 1.73 -0.97
N GLU A 64 10.37 0.60 -1.59
CA GLU A 64 9.75 0.19 -2.84
C GLU A 64 8.36 -0.35 -2.61
N TYR A 65 7.47 -0.05 -3.52
CA TYR A 65 6.10 -0.57 -3.49
C TYR A 65 5.69 -0.93 -4.92
N GLY A 66 4.57 -1.64 -5.02
CA GLY A 66 4.05 -2.05 -6.32
C GLY A 66 3.03 -1.07 -6.86
N GLU A 67 1.77 -1.48 -6.90
CA GLU A 67 0.73 -0.66 -7.50
C GLU A 67 -0.32 -0.26 -6.47
N TRP A 68 -0.96 0.86 -6.76
CA TRP A 68 -2.03 1.39 -5.91
C TRP A 68 -3.35 0.83 -6.42
N ILE A 69 -4.10 0.19 -5.53
CA ILE A 69 -5.41 -0.36 -5.85
C ILE A 69 -6.44 0.42 -5.06
N GLY A 70 -7.28 1.15 -5.78
CA GLY A 70 -8.30 1.94 -5.14
C GLY A 70 -9.43 1.08 -4.59
N GLY A 71 -9.95 1.49 -3.49
CA GLY A 71 -11.10 0.82 -2.88
C GLY A 71 -12.39 1.33 -3.43
N GLY A 72 -12.48 1.50 -4.62
CA GLY A 72 -13.65 1.95 -5.09
C GLY A 72 -13.76 3.05 -6.00
N SER A 73 -13.75 3.21 -6.19
CA SER A 73 -14.03 3.93 -6.98
C SER A 73 -13.53 4.16 -8.09
N HIS A 74 -13.85 3.48 -7.96
CA HIS A 74 -13.63 3.51 -8.60
C HIS A 74 -13.47 3.84 -9.27
N GLY A 75 -13.59 3.72 -9.73
CA GLY A 75 -13.38 3.94 -10.33
C GLY A 75 -13.11 4.68 -10.78
N LEU A 76 -13.11 4.83 -10.74
CA LEU A 76 -12.92 5.55 -11.15
C LEU A 76 -12.50 6.13 -11.56
N PRO A 77 -12.44 6.33 -11.99
CA PRO A 77 -11.99 6.84 -12.44
C PRO A 77 -11.54 7.47 -12.51
N ARG A 78 -11.55 7.41 -12.60
CA ARG A 78 -11.40 7.84 -12.58
C ARG A 78 -11.03 8.08 -12.86
#